data_559058e5e322fcfdd032edf209fa8c5e
#
_entry.id   559058e5e322fcfdd032edf209fa8c5e
#
_cell.length_a   1.000
_cell.length_b   1.000
_cell.length_c   1.000
_cell.angle_alpha   90.00
_cell.angle_beta   90.00
_cell.angle_gamma   90.00
#
_symmetry.space_group_name_H-M   'P 1'
#
loop_
_entity.id
_entity.type
_entity.pdbx_description
1 polymer ?
#
loop_
_entity_poly.entity_id
_entity_poly.type
_entity_poly.pdbx_seq_one_letter_code
_entity_poly.pdbx_strand_id
1 'polypeptide(L)'
;MKPVLYLIGALKNLEIPVIGKKLREDGFEVFDEWHEAGPEADSFWQAGEIYRGRSYREALRGHHAKCVFDFDKYHLDRANIGILILPAGKSGCIELGYMTGQGKPTFVLFDGEPSRYDVMFKFVEEVFFNLDEMRTYLKNHYGKDNLKTAE
;
A
#
# COMPACT_ATOMS: atom_id res chain seq x y z
N MET A 1 -21.61 1.95 -1.06
CA MET A 1 -20.51 1.03 -1.48
C MET A 1 -19.36 1.15 -0.51
N LYS A 2 -18.74 0.04 -0.12
CA LYS A 2 -17.55 0.08 0.75
C LYS A 2 -16.36 0.62 -0.02
N PRO A 3 -15.63 1.63 0.51
CA PRO A 3 -14.35 1.99 -0.07
C PRO A 3 -13.36 0.83 0.00
N VAL A 4 -12.57 0.69 -1.05
CA VAL A 4 -11.49 -0.29 -1.12
C VAL A 4 -10.18 0.39 -0.75
N LEU A 5 -9.55 -0.10 0.30
CA LEU A 5 -8.25 0.36 0.78
C LEU A 5 -7.15 -0.55 0.22
N TYR A 6 -6.12 0.03 -0.37
CA TYR A 6 -4.90 -0.69 -0.71
C TYR A 6 -3.83 -0.38 0.34
N LEU A 7 -3.38 -1.40 1.07
CA LEU A 7 -2.27 -1.25 2.00
C LEU A 7 -0.95 -1.40 1.24
N ILE A 8 -0.12 -0.39 1.34
CA ILE A 8 1.19 -0.31 0.71
C ILE A 8 2.24 -0.49 1.79
N GLY A 9 3.22 -1.36 1.57
CA GLY A 9 4.26 -1.59 2.56
C GLY A 9 5.28 -2.63 2.13
N ALA A 10 6.10 -3.05 3.07
CA ALA A 10 7.14 -4.05 2.85
C ALA A 10 6.66 -5.46 3.16
N LEU A 11 7.08 -6.43 2.33
CA LEU A 11 6.84 -7.86 2.57
C LEU A 11 7.32 -8.35 3.95
N LYS A 12 8.34 -7.71 4.51
CA LYS A 12 8.90 -8.04 5.83
C LYS A 12 8.15 -7.40 6.99
N ASN A 13 7.21 -6.50 6.73
CA ASN A 13 6.44 -5.84 7.79
C ASN A 13 5.27 -6.73 8.23
N LEU A 14 5.40 -7.34 9.39
CA LEU A 14 4.41 -8.26 9.95
C LEU A 14 3.13 -7.55 10.44
N GLU A 15 3.15 -6.23 10.55
CA GLU A 15 1.98 -5.44 10.93
C GLU A 15 0.94 -5.30 9.81
N ILE A 16 1.33 -5.52 8.55
CA ILE A 16 0.42 -5.36 7.41
C ILE A 16 -0.88 -6.16 7.59
N PRO A 17 -0.86 -7.48 7.80
CA PRO A 17 -2.10 -8.24 7.97
C PRO A 17 -2.85 -7.89 9.26
N VAL A 18 -2.16 -7.47 10.30
CA VAL A 18 -2.78 -7.03 11.57
C VAL A 18 -3.59 -5.75 11.34
N ILE A 19 -3.00 -4.78 10.66
CA ILE A 19 -3.66 -3.51 10.31
C ILE A 19 -4.82 -3.78 9.35
N GLY A 20 -4.61 -4.63 8.34
CA GLY A 20 -5.66 -5.02 7.39
C GLY A 20 -6.88 -5.60 8.08
N LYS A 21 -6.67 -6.49 9.06
CA LYS A 21 -7.76 -7.07 9.86
C LYS A 21 -8.56 -6.01 10.60
N LYS A 22 -7.88 -5.08 11.27
CA LYS A 22 -8.54 -4.00 12.03
C LYS A 22 -9.36 -3.07 11.11
N LEU A 23 -8.84 -2.76 9.93
CA LEU A 23 -9.57 -1.94 8.96
C LEU A 23 -10.79 -2.66 8.38
N ARG A 24 -10.73 -3.99 8.22
CA ARG A 24 -11.90 -4.79 7.84
C ARG A 24 -12.95 -4.80 8.95
N GLU A 25 -12.55 -4.86 10.20
CA GLU A 25 -13.45 -4.73 11.36
C GLU A 25 -14.13 -3.37 11.40
N ASP A 26 -13.46 -2.32 10.94
CA ASP A 26 -14.03 -0.98 10.79
C ASP A 26 -15.00 -0.84 9.59
N GLY A 27 -15.16 -1.89 8.79
CA GLY A 27 -16.12 -1.97 7.70
C GLY A 27 -15.58 -1.64 6.31
N PHE A 28 -14.26 -1.52 6.15
CA PHE A 28 -13.64 -1.32 4.84
C PHE A 28 -13.39 -2.66 4.12
N GLU A 29 -13.35 -2.61 2.80
CA GLU A 29 -12.70 -3.64 2.01
C GLU A 29 -11.21 -3.30 1.95
N VAL A 30 -10.33 -4.29 2.19
CA VAL A 30 -8.89 -4.07 2.27
C VAL A 30 -8.16 -5.03 1.36
N PHE A 31 -7.28 -4.52 0.53
CA PHE A 31 -6.34 -5.31 -0.24
C PHE A 31 -4.95 -5.25 0.43
N ASP A 32 -4.53 -6.38 0.96
CA ASP A 32 -3.22 -6.62 1.57
C ASP A 32 -2.66 -8.01 1.21
N GLU A 33 -3.30 -8.71 0.28
CA GLU A 33 -3.00 -10.10 -0.09
C GLU A 33 -1.63 -10.25 -0.76
N TRP A 34 -1.04 -9.17 -1.30
CA TRP A 34 0.34 -9.21 -1.79
C TRP A 34 1.34 -9.66 -0.70
N HIS A 35 1.02 -9.41 0.57
CA HIS A 35 1.85 -9.80 1.71
C HIS A 35 1.96 -11.33 1.87
N GLU A 36 0.98 -12.08 1.39
CA GLU A 36 0.97 -13.55 1.45
C GLU A 36 2.06 -14.21 0.61
N ALA A 37 2.67 -13.48 -0.34
CA ALA A 37 3.82 -13.98 -1.11
C ALA A 37 5.03 -14.29 -0.22
N GLY A 38 5.09 -13.71 0.98
CA GLY A 38 6.11 -13.97 1.99
C GLY A 38 7.29 -13.01 1.91
N PRO A 39 8.07 -12.92 3.02
CA PRO A 39 9.12 -11.92 3.16
C PRO A 39 10.30 -12.08 2.20
N GLU A 40 10.46 -13.26 1.60
CA GLU A 40 11.58 -13.61 0.72
C GLU A 40 11.20 -13.62 -0.77
N ALA A 41 9.97 -13.22 -1.13
CA ALA A 41 9.48 -13.31 -2.50
C ALA A 41 10.39 -12.57 -3.50
N ASP A 42 10.80 -11.35 -3.18
CA ASP A 42 11.67 -10.56 -4.05
C ASP A 42 13.08 -11.16 -4.15
N SER A 43 13.59 -11.71 -3.05
CA SER A 43 14.89 -12.37 -3.01
C SER A 43 14.90 -13.64 -3.86
N PHE A 44 13.83 -14.43 -3.82
CA PHE A 44 13.68 -15.61 -4.66
C PHE A 44 13.56 -15.25 -6.14
N TRP A 45 12.81 -14.23 -6.47
CA TRP A 45 12.74 -13.72 -7.84
C TRP A 45 14.13 -13.30 -8.34
N GLN A 46 14.82 -12.45 -7.57
CA GLN A 46 16.17 -11.99 -7.93
C GLN A 46 17.14 -13.16 -8.15
N ALA A 47 17.18 -14.10 -7.21
CA ALA A 47 18.06 -15.28 -7.31
C ALA A 47 17.75 -16.11 -8.55
N GLY A 48 16.48 -16.33 -8.87
CA GLY A 48 16.06 -17.06 -10.07
C GLY A 48 16.47 -16.37 -11.37
N GLU A 49 16.36 -15.05 -11.43
CA GLU A 49 16.75 -14.26 -12.59
C GLU A 49 18.28 -14.27 -12.78
N ILE A 50 19.04 -14.14 -11.71
CA ILE A 50 20.50 -14.25 -11.73
C ILE A 50 20.92 -15.64 -12.21
N TYR A 51 20.28 -16.69 -11.70
CA TYR A 51 20.55 -18.08 -12.12
C TYR A 51 20.34 -18.28 -13.62
N ARG A 52 19.34 -17.62 -14.20
CA ARG A 52 19.05 -17.66 -15.65
C ARG A 52 19.93 -16.71 -16.46
N GLY A 53 20.87 -16.01 -15.83
CA GLY A 53 21.78 -15.08 -16.50
C GLY A 53 21.12 -13.78 -16.97
N ARG A 54 19.98 -13.39 -16.40
CA ARG A 54 19.28 -12.17 -16.77
C ARG A 54 19.69 -10.99 -15.89
N SER A 55 19.91 -9.84 -16.51
CA SER A 55 20.12 -8.57 -15.79
C SER A 55 18.82 -8.10 -15.12
N TYR A 56 18.94 -7.15 -14.20
CA TYR A 56 17.74 -6.52 -13.59
C TYR A 56 16.80 -5.90 -14.64
N ARG A 57 17.37 -5.22 -15.64
CA ARG A 57 16.58 -4.64 -16.73
C ARG A 57 15.82 -5.70 -17.52
N GLU A 58 16.45 -6.83 -17.82
CA GLU A 58 15.82 -7.96 -18.48
C GLU A 58 14.77 -8.64 -17.59
N ALA A 59 15.07 -8.80 -16.30
CA ALA A 59 14.14 -9.34 -15.32
C ALA A 59 12.84 -8.53 -15.21
N LEU A 60 12.94 -7.20 -15.24
CA LEU A 60 11.76 -6.30 -15.24
C LEU A 60 10.85 -6.49 -16.46
N ARG A 61 11.40 -6.97 -17.57
CA ARG A 61 10.65 -7.29 -18.81
C ARG A 61 10.20 -8.73 -18.88
N GLY A 62 10.56 -9.54 -17.88
CA GLY A 62 10.27 -10.95 -17.84
C GLY A 62 8.86 -11.28 -17.41
N HIS A 63 8.52 -12.56 -17.55
CA HIS A 63 7.17 -13.06 -17.28
C HIS A 63 6.77 -12.93 -15.81
N HIS A 64 7.67 -13.25 -14.88
CA HIS A 64 7.37 -13.17 -13.45
C HIS A 64 7.06 -11.72 -13.02
N ALA A 65 7.93 -10.77 -13.41
CA ALA A 65 7.69 -9.36 -13.11
C ALA A 65 6.38 -8.86 -13.71
N LYS A 66 6.06 -9.27 -14.94
CA LYS A 66 4.78 -8.93 -15.59
C LYS A 66 3.59 -9.45 -14.79
N CYS A 67 3.60 -10.70 -14.36
CA CYS A 67 2.49 -11.29 -13.61
C CYS A 67 2.26 -10.59 -12.27
N VAL A 68 3.31 -10.36 -11.51
CA VAL A 68 3.23 -9.68 -10.20
C VAL A 68 2.78 -8.23 -10.38
N PHE A 69 3.40 -7.52 -11.32
CA PHE A 69 3.06 -6.12 -11.60
C PHE A 69 1.61 -5.96 -12.07
N ASP A 70 1.15 -6.78 -13.01
CA ASP A 70 -0.22 -6.69 -13.52
C ASP A 70 -1.25 -6.97 -12.41
N PHE A 71 -0.96 -7.93 -11.54
CA PHE A 71 -1.81 -8.25 -10.39
C PHE A 71 -1.88 -7.07 -9.40
N ASP A 72 -0.76 -6.54 -8.99
CA ASP A 72 -0.71 -5.42 -8.04
C ASP A 72 -1.34 -4.17 -8.66
N LYS A 73 -1.01 -3.87 -9.93
CA LYS A 73 -1.57 -2.72 -10.64
C LYS A 73 -3.09 -2.79 -10.76
N TYR A 74 -3.64 -3.96 -11.04
CA TYR A 74 -5.10 -4.15 -11.06
C TYR A 74 -5.73 -3.72 -9.73
N HIS A 75 -5.15 -4.14 -8.61
CA HIS A 75 -5.67 -3.80 -7.29
C HIS A 75 -5.41 -2.34 -6.91
N LEU A 76 -4.28 -1.76 -7.31
CA LEU A 76 -4.03 -0.32 -7.18
C LEU A 76 -5.09 0.51 -7.93
N ASP A 77 -5.41 0.09 -9.15
CA ASP A 77 -6.38 0.82 -9.99
C ASP A 77 -7.81 0.72 -9.46
N ARG A 78 -8.21 -0.45 -8.93
CA ARG A 78 -9.56 -0.62 -8.38
C ARG A 78 -9.73 -0.01 -6.99
N ALA A 79 -8.67 0.20 -6.23
CA ALA A 79 -8.75 0.77 -4.89
C ALA A 79 -9.15 2.25 -4.92
N ASN A 80 -9.85 2.68 -3.88
CA ASN A 80 -10.28 4.06 -3.71
C ASN A 80 -9.31 4.88 -2.88
N ILE A 81 -8.59 4.24 -1.97
CA ILE A 81 -7.73 4.87 -0.97
C ILE A 81 -6.43 4.07 -0.88
N GLY A 82 -5.29 4.77 -0.86
CA GLY A 82 -3.97 4.16 -0.63
C GLY A 82 -3.42 4.53 0.73
N ILE A 83 -2.85 3.55 1.44
CA ILE A 83 -2.24 3.76 2.74
C ILE A 83 -0.85 3.16 2.74
N LEU A 84 0.17 4.01 2.84
CA LEU A 84 1.55 3.59 3.02
C LEU A 84 1.80 3.33 4.50
N ILE A 85 2.18 2.09 4.81
CA ILE A 85 2.53 1.68 6.17
C ILE A 85 4.04 1.55 6.27
N LEU A 86 4.64 2.41 7.07
CA LEU A 86 6.08 2.40 7.28
C LEU A 86 6.46 1.40 8.41
N PRO A 87 7.63 0.78 8.33
CA PRO A 87 8.68 1.00 7.33
C PRO A 87 8.35 0.36 5.98
N ALA A 88 8.70 1.05 4.90
CA ALA A 88 8.52 0.59 3.54
C ALA A 88 9.69 1.05 2.66
N GLY A 89 9.89 0.36 1.54
CA GLY A 89 10.95 0.66 0.60
C GLY A 89 10.49 1.55 -0.57
N LYS A 90 11.33 1.58 -1.60
CA LYS A 90 11.13 2.41 -2.79
C LYS A 90 9.86 2.03 -3.56
N SER A 91 9.55 0.74 -3.66
CA SER A 91 8.35 0.24 -4.33
C SER A 91 7.07 0.81 -3.73
N GLY A 92 6.98 0.83 -2.40
CA GLY A 92 5.85 1.42 -1.70
C GLY A 92 5.69 2.92 -1.98
N CYS A 93 6.78 3.65 -2.06
CA CYS A 93 6.74 5.08 -2.41
C CYS A 93 6.27 5.30 -3.86
N ILE A 94 6.66 4.43 -4.80
CA ILE A 94 6.18 4.49 -6.20
C ILE A 94 4.67 4.23 -6.25
N GLU A 95 4.17 3.22 -5.57
CA GLU A 95 2.74 2.89 -5.52
C GLU A 95 1.92 4.03 -4.89
N LEU A 96 2.40 4.60 -3.79
CA LEU A 96 1.78 5.75 -3.15
C LEU A 96 1.68 6.94 -4.10
N GLY A 97 2.77 7.26 -4.80
CA GLY A 97 2.81 8.33 -5.79
C GLY A 97 1.88 8.08 -6.97
N TYR A 98 1.79 6.83 -7.41
CA TYR A 98 0.88 6.41 -8.47
C TYR A 98 -0.59 6.67 -8.11
N MET A 99 -1.02 6.23 -6.93
CA MET A 99 -2.39 6.45 -6.46
C MET A 99 -2.68 7.93 -6.21
N THR A 100 -1.74 8.64 -5.61
CA THR A 100 -1.86 10.09 -5.38
C THR A 100 -2.01 10.85 -6.71
N GLY A 101 -1.22 10.47 -7.72
CA GLY A 101 -1.29 11.04 -9.07
C GLY A 101 -2.60 10.76 -9.79
N GLN A 102 -3.31 9.71 -9.42
CA GLN A 102 -4.68 9.41 -9.89
C GLN A 102 -5.75 10.27 -9.20
N GLY A 103 -5.39 11.12 -8.25
CA GLY A 103 -6.33 11.93 -7.47
C GLY A 103 -7.03 11.19 -6.34
N LYS A 104 -6.57 10.00 -5.99
CA LYS A 104 -7.13 9.23 -4.89
C LYS A 104 -6.61 9.76 -3.54
N PRO A 105 -7.45 9.73 -2.49
CA PRO A 105 -6.97 9.98 -1.13
C PRO A 105 -5.87 8.99 -0.76
N THR A 106 -4.77 9.50 -0.24
CA THR A 106 -3.65 8.69 0.22
C THR A 106 -3.20 9.13 1.60
N PHE A 107 -2.68 8.19 2.37
CA PHE A 107 -2.27 8.37 3.76
C PHE A 107 -0.95 7.69 4.03
N VAL A 108 -0.24 8.15 5.05
CA VAL A 108 0.97 7.51 5.55
C VAL A 108 0.80 7.23 7.05
N LEU A 109 1.05 5.99 7.44
CA LEU A 109 1.16 5.60 8.84
C LEU A 109 2.63 5.37 9.17
N PHE A 110 3.18 6.24 10.01
CA PHE A 110 4.53 6.13 10.52
C PHE A 110 4.59 5.13 11.69
N ASP A 111 5.72 4.50 11.87
CA ASP A 111 6.05 3.62 12.99
C ASP A 111 6.62 4.37 14.21
N GLY A 112 6.67 5.69 14.12
CA GLY A 112 7.14 6.62 15.14
C GLY A 112 7.50 7.96 14.50
N GLU A 113 7.87 8.93 15.32
CA GLU A 113 8.32 10.23 14.82
C GLU A 113 9.56 10.06 13.93
N PRO A 114 9.54 10.52 12.67
CA PRO A 114 10.67 10.35 11.77
C PRO A 114 11.86 11.22 12.19
N SER A 115 13.07 10.67 12.06
CA SER A 115 14.30 11.43 12.28
C SER A 115 14.58 12.43 11.16
N ARG A 116 14.08 12.15 9.95
CA ARG A 116 14.18 13.01 8.78
C ARG A 116 12.78 13.39 8.30
N TYR A 117 12.59 14.66 8.00
CA TYR A 117 11.35 15.19 7.45
C TYR A 117 11.44 15.27 5.93
N ASP A 118 10.56 14.54 5.25
CA ASP A 118 10.46 14.56 3.79
C ASP A 118 9.22 15.37 3.37
N VAL A 119 9.47 16.53 2.79
CA VAL A 119 8.41 17.49 2.44
C VAL A 119 7.43 16.95 1.40
N MET A 120 7.86 15.98 0.57
CA MET A 120 7.00 15.43 -0.48
C MET A 120 5.85 14.56 0.05
N PHE A 121 5.85 14.16 1.31
CA PHE A 121 4.67 13.57 1.95
C PHE A 121 3.51 14.58 2.10
N LYS A 122 3.74 15.85 1.78
CA LYS A 122 2.65 16.81 1.63
C LYS A 122 1.67 16.47 0.50
N PHE A 123 2.03 15.61 -0.43
CA PHE A 123 1.10 15.10 -1.45
C PHE A 123 -0.04 14.27 -0.87
N VAL A 124 0.16 13.60 0.25
CA VAL A 124 -0.88 12.78 0.87
C VAL A 124 -1.90 13.64 1.62
N GLU A 125 -3.09 13.11 1.83
CA GLU A 125 -4.15 13.82 2.53
C GLU A 125 -3.80 14.06 4.00
N GLU A 126 -3.24 13.04 4.68
CA GLU A 126 -2.81 13.14 6.07
C GLU A 126 -1.74 12.11 6.40
N VAL A 127 -0.94 12.40 7.43
CA VAL A 127 0.02 11.48 8.02
C VAL A 127 -0.38 11.16 9.45
N PHE A 128 -0.13 9.93 9.87
CA PHE A 128 -0.48 9.44 11.20
C PHE A 128 0.72 8.77 11.87
N PHE A 129 0.78 8.87 13.18
CA PHE A 129 1.78 8.22 14.02
C PHE A 129 1.16 7.19 14.97
N ASN A 130 -0.14 6.99 14.85
CA ASN A 130 -0.93 6.10 15.67
C ASN A 130 -2.04 5.47 14.83
N LEU A 131 -2.14 4.14 14.89
CA LEU A 131 -3.14 3.41 14.11
C LEU A 131 -4.58 3.76 14.49
N ASP A 132 -4.86 3.95 15.78
CA ASP A 132 -6.22 4.24 16.24
C ASP A 132 -6.68 5.62 15.77
N GLU A 133 -5.78 6.60 15.74
CA GLU A 133 -6.05 7.92 15.16
C GLU A 133 -6.39 7.81 13.67
N MET A 134 -5.61 7.06 12.90
CA MET A 134 -5.88 6.82 11.48
C MET A 134 -7.23 6.13 11.27
N ARG A 135 -7.53 5.08 12.03
CA ARG A 135 -8.81 4.37 11.95
C ARG A 135 -9.99 5.29 12.23
N THR A 136 -9.87 6.13 13.25
CA THR A 136 -10.90 7.13 13.58
C THR A 136 -11.10 8.13 12.44
N TYR A 137 -10.01 8.64 11.88
CA TYR A 137 -10.07 9.55 10.73
C TYR A 137 -10.76 8.90 9.52
N LEU A 138 -10.35 7.70 9.16
CA LEU A 138 -10.92 6.98 8.02
C LEU A 138 -12.41 6.70 8.21
N LYS A 139 -12.84 6.27 9.39
CA LYS A 139 -14.27 6.05 9.70
C LYS A 139 -15.08 7.35 9.59
N ASN A 140 -14.55 8.45 10.09
CA ASN A 140 -15.25 9.74 10.09
C ASN A 140 -15.37 10.35 8.69
N HIS A 141 -14.37 10.15 7.82
CA HIS A 141 -14.33 10.79 6.50
C HIS A 141 -14.76 9.86 5.36
N TYR A 142 -14.58 8.55 5.53
CA TYR A 142 -14.78 7.55 4.47
C TYR A 142 -15.64 6.36 4.89
N GLY A 143 -16.16 6.35 6.12
CA GLY A 143 -17.07 5.31 6.60
C GLY A 143 -18.44 5.37 5.91
N LYS A 144 -19.20 4.28 6.01
CA LYS A 144 -20.49 4.07 5.29
C LYS A 144 -21.52 5.18 5.52
N ASP A 145 -21.49 5.83 6.68
CA ASP A 145 -22.49 6.82 7.05
C ASP A 145 -22.25 8.19 6.40
N ASN A 146 -21.04 8.47 5.94
CA ASN A 146 -20.67 9.74 5.33
C ASN A 146 -20.86 9.79 3.81
N LEU A 147 -21.12 8.65 3.16
CA LEU A 147 -21.41 8.60 1.72
C LEU A 147 -22.86 9.00 1.38
N LYS A 148 -23.71 9.22 2.39
CA LYS A 148 -25.13 9.61 2.20
C LYS A 148 -25.36 11.13 2.16
N THR A 149 -24.35 11.95 2.38
CA THR A 149 -24.50 13.41 2.45
C THR A 149 -23.93 14.17 1.25
N ALA A 150 -23.60 13.49 0.18
CA ALA A 150 -23.09 14.07 -1.08
C ALA A 150 -24.08 13.90 -2.25
N GLU A 151 -25.41 13.90 -1.98
CA GLU A 151 -26.46 14.06 -3.00
C GLU A 151 -27.09 15.44 -2.88
#